data_dd14eee23b69944374e82c1259f3367b
#
_entry.id   dd14eee23b69944374e82c1259f3367b
#
_cell.length_a   1.000
_cell.length_b   1.000
_cell.length_c   1.000
_cell.angle_alpha   90.00
_cell.angle_beta   90.00
_cell.angle_gamma   90.00
#
_symmetry.space_group_name_H-M   'P 1'
#
loop_
_entity.id
_entity.type
_entity.pdbx_description
1 polymer ?
#
loop_
_entity_poly.entity_id
_entity_poly.type
_entity_poly.pdbx_seq_one_letter_code
_entity_poly.pdbx_strand_id
1 'polypeptide(L)'
;MARAETADRHGHPAPHRHRFSTSWLIAALVAPPLGWSLHLVANYALASHSCYPMDVPKSPVHPGLLWGSLIAIDVISLVLSAASAFIAYSAWQSSRQEMAEHRSKMVETGEGRTRFLAAWGLLISVLFFITVASDSASLWILKSCS
;
A
#
# COMPACT_ATOMS: atom_id res chain seq x y z
N MET A 1 -34.01 -8.72 43.06
CA MET A 1 -32.76 -9.29 42.54
C MET A 1 -32.87 -9.58 41.02
N ALA A 2 -33.18 -8.59 40.17
CA ALA A 2 -33.41 -8.81 38.73
C ALA A 2 -32.82 -7.67 37.88
N ARG A 3 -31.71 -7.08 38.29
CA ARG A 3 -31.08 -5.94 37.57
C ARG A 3 -29.64 -6.15 37.11
N ALA A 4 -29.08 -7.36 37.31
CA ALA A 4 -27.69 -7.68 36.94
C ALA A 4 -27.56 -8.47 35.64
N GLU A 5 -28.65 -8.91 35.02
CA GLU A 5 -28.61 -9.87 33.89
C GLU A 5 -28.77 -9.24 32.49
N THR A 6 -29.00 -7.94 32.40
CA THR A 6 -29.20 -7.24 31.13
C THR A 6 -27.92 -6.53 30.59
N ALA A 7 -26.84 -6.51 31.36
CA ALA A 7 -25.59 -5.82 30.96
C ALA A 7 -24.66 -6.66 30.05
N ASP A 8 -24.92 -7.95 29.89
CA ASP A 8 -23.99 -8.89 29.23
C ASP A 8 -24.37 -9.24 27.78
N ARG A 9 -25.35 -8.55 27.19
CA ARG A 9 -25.79 -8.75 25.79
C ARG A 9 -25.12 -7.84 24.78
N HIS A 10 -24.27 -6.92 25.18
CA HIS A 10 -23.45 -6.18 24.25
C HIS A 10 -22.15 -6.96 24.07
N GLY A 11 -22.08 -7.72 22.97
CA GLY A 11 -20.92 -8.54 22.63
C GLY A 11 -19.61 -7.78 22.89
N HIS A 12 -18.71 -8.40 23.66
CA HIS A 12 -17.42 -7.82 23.97
C HIS A 12 -16.73 -7.44 22.65
N PRO A 13 -16.24 -6.20 22.52
CA PRO A 13 -15.43 -5.85 21.37
C PRO A 13 -14.21 -6.79 21.32
N ALA A 14 -13.91 -7.32 20.13
CA ALA A 14 -12.78 -8.21 19.93
C ALA A 14 -11.52 -7.65 20.62
N PRO A 15 -10.82 -8.42 21.48
CA PRO A 15 -9.79 -7.92 22.38
C PRO A 15 -8.62 -7.22 21.67
N HIS A 16 -8.43 -7.48 20.39
CA HIS A 16 -7.35 -6.90 19.57
C HIS A 16 -7.79 -5.83 18.56
N ARG A 17 -9.05 -5.39 18.62
CA ARG A 17 -9.58 -4.30 17.77
C ARG A 17 -8.74 -3.00 17.85
N HIS A 18 -8.01 -2.81 18.94
CA HIS A 18 -7.14 -1.65 19.17
C HIS A 18 -5.74 -1.79 18.53
N ARG A 19 -5.33 -2.97 18.10
CA ARG A 19 -3.96 -3.21 17.60
C ARG A 19 -3.77 -2.72 16.16
N PHE A 20 -4.81 -2.83 15.33
CA PHE A 20 -4.82 -2.28 13.98
C PHE A 20 -6.08 -1.47 13.76
N SER A 21 -5.95 -0.15 13.71
CA SER A 21 -7.04 0.74 13.36
C SER A 21 -7.50 0.47 11.92
N THR A 22 -8.80 0.48 11.66
CA THR A 22 -9.37 0.34 10.31
C THR A 22 -8.78 1.37 9.33
N SER A 23 -8.41 2.56 9.82
CA SER A 23 -7.76 3.59 9.01
C SER A 23 -6.41 3.17 8.46
N TRP A 24 -5.59 2.44 9.22
CA TRP A 24 -4.32 1.89 8.74
C TRP A 24 -4.51 0.83 7.65
N LEU A 25 -5.54 0.00 7.75
CA LEU A 25 -5.87 -0.98 6.73
C LEU A 25 -6.37 -0.33 5.44
N ILE A 26 -7.19 0.71 5.56
CA ILE A 26 -7.64 1.50 4.41
C ILE A 26 -6.45 2.23 3.78
N ALA A 27 -5.57 2.81 4.59
CA ALA A 27 -4.35 3.44 4.09
C ALA A 27 -3.45 2.44 3.34
N ALA A 28 -3.25 1.24 3.88
CA ALA A 28 -2.47 0.18 3.23
C ALA A 28 -3.11 -0.31 1.92
N LEU A 29 -4.43 -0.20 1.78
CA LEU A 29 -5.16 -0.55 0.56
C LEU A 29 -5.04 0.55 -0.51
N VAL A 30 -5.10 1.82 -0.10
CA VAL A 30 -5.22 2.98 -1.02
C VAL A 30 -3.85 3.57 -1.37
N ALA A 31 -2.88 3.52 -0.45
CA ALA A 31 -1.58 4.14 -0.66
C ALA A 31 -0.78 3.56 -1.84
N PRO A 32 -0.74 2.23 -2.10
CA PRO A 32 -0.01 1.70 -3.26
C PRO A 32 -0.53 2.19 -4.62
N PRO A 33 -1.84 2.13 -4.93
CA PRO A 33 -2.35 2.64 -6.20
C PRO A 33 -2.18 4.14 -6.36
N LEU A 34 -2.37 4.93 -5.28
CA LEU A 34 -2.10 6.37 -5.32
C LEU A 34 -0.61 6.66 -5.52
N GLY A 35 0.26 5.97 -4.80
CA GLY A 35 1.71 6.10 -4.94
C GLY A 35 2.17 5.79 -6.35
N TRP A 36 1.69 4.71 -6.95
CA TRP A 36 1.97 4.35 -8.34
C TRP A 36 1.46 5.41 -9.33
N SER A 37 0.24 5.91 -9.16
CA SER A 37 -0.33 6.94 -10.03
C SER A 37 0.51 8.24 -9.99
N LEU A 38 0.92 8.67 -8.79
CA LEU A 38 1.79 9.83 -8.61
C LEU A 38 3.19 9.60 -9.20
N HIS A 39 3.74 8.39 -9.03
CA HIS A 39 4.99 7.96 -9.63
C HIS A 39 4.96 8.09 -11.16
N LEU A 40 3.92 7.57 -11.82
CA LEU A 40 3.77 7.68 -13.28
C LEU A 40 3.70 9.13 -13.73
N VAL A 41 2.84 9.94 -13.10
CA VAL A 41 2.66 11.35 -13.47
C VAL A 41 3.95 12.14 -13.26
N ALA A 42 4.64 11.93 -12.13
CA ALA A 42 5.88 12.63 -11.81
C ALA A 42 7.01 12.24 -12.79
N ASN A 43 7.20 10.96 -13.05
CA ASN A 43 8.21 10.48 -13.98
C ASN A 43 7.94 10.99 -15.41
N TYR A 44 6.69 10.93 -15.87
CA TYR A 44 6.29 11.46 -17.16
C TYR A 44 6.54 12.96 -17.26
N ALA A 45 6.12 13.74 -16.26
CA ALA A 45 6.31 15.18 -16.25
C ALA A 45 7.79 15.58 -16.26
N LEU A 46 8.62 14.92 -15.43
CA LEU A 46 10.05 15.17 -15.38
C LEU A 46 10.74 14.81 -16.69
N ALA A 47 10.44 13.64 -17.25
CA ALA A 47 11.03 13.20 -18.53
C ALA A 47 10.59 14.13 -19.67
N SER A 48 9.29 14.45 -19.80
CA SER A 48 8.79 15.29 -20.88
C SER A 48 9.36 16.70 -20.83
N HIS A 49 9.37 17.34 -19.66
CA HIS A 49 9.94 18.68 -19.51
C HIS A 49 11.46 18.75 -19.74
N SER A 50 12.17 17.69 -19.35
CA SER A 50 13.63 17.68 -19.47
C SER A 50 14.13 17.25 -20.84
N CYS A 51 13.42 16.32 -21.51
CA CYS A 51 13.85 15.75 -22.79
C CYS A 51 13.20 16.39 -24.00
N TYR A 52 12.00 16.97 -23.86
CA TYR A 52 11.22 17.53 -24.96
C TYR A 52 10.72 18.96 -24.65
N PRO A 53 11.59 19.92 -24.32
CA PRO A 53 11.16 21.30 -24.17
C PRO A 53 10.69 21.84 -25.53
N MET A 54 9.45 22.35 -25.57
CA MET A 54 8.79 22.84 -26.81
C MET A 54 8.68 21.79 -27.92
N ASP A 55 8.38 20.53 -27.55
CA ASP A 55 8.20 19.39 -28.48
C ASP A 55 9.43 19.05 -29.36
N VAL A 56 10.59 19.55 -28.99
CA VAL A 56 11.86 19.25 -29.69
C VAL A 56 12.74 18.41 -28.78
N PRO A 57 13.22 17.23 -29.24
CA PRO A 57 14.13 16.40 -28.45
C PRO A 57 15.42 17.17 -28.15
N LYS A 58 15.77 17.24 -26.86
CA LYS A 58 17.03 17.85 -26.40
C LYS A 58 17.66 17.01 -25.30
N SER A 59 18.99 17.03 -25.26
CA SER A 59 19.71 16.50 -24.10
C SER A 59 19.41 17.36 -22.88
N PRO A 60 19.10 16.78 -21.72
CA PRO A 60 18.79 17.50 -20.50
C PRO A 60 19.99 18.35 -20.05
N VAL A 61 19.71 19.55 -19.57
CA VAL A 61 20.75 20.49 -19.07
C VAL A 61 21.52 19.92 -17.89
N HIS A 62 20.80 19.16 -17.03
CA HIS A 62 21.36 18.49 -15.85
C HIS A 62 20.98 17.00 -15.83
N PRO A 63 21.66 16.15 -16.62
CA PRO A 63 21.28 14.73 -16.70
C PRO A 63 21.37 14.00 -15.36
N GLY A 64 22.34 14.32 -14.52
CA GLY A 64 22.49 13.70 -13.19
C GLY A 64 21.35 14.05 -12.24
N LEU A 65 20.83 15.28 -12.27
CA LEU A 65 19.70 15.69 -11.45
C LEU A 65 18.41 15.00 -11.92
N LEU A 66 18.19 14.91 -13.24
CA LEU A 66 17.04 14.20 -13.79
C LEU A 66 17.04 12.73 -13.37
N TRP A 67 18.13 12.02 -13.60
CA TRP A 67 18.28 10.63 -13.22
C TRP A 67 18.12 10.41 -11.70
N GLY A 68 18.74 11.27 -10.90
CA GLY A 68 18.62 11.21 -9.44
C GLY A 68 17.18 11.39 -8.96
N SER A 69 16.42 12.31 -9.58
CA SER A 69 15.01 12.51 -9.22
C SER A 69 14.11 11.35 -9.64
N LEU A 70 14.30 10.79 -10.83
CA LEU A 70 13.56 9.60 -11.30
C LEU A 70 13.79 8.41 -10.36
N ILE A 71 15.06 8.10 -10.06
CA ILE A 71 15.42 7.01 -9.13
C ILE A 71 14.84 7.27 -7.73
N ALA A 72 14.89 8.50 -7.23
CA ALA A 72 14.32 8.82 -5.90
C ALA A 72 12.81 8.57 -5.85
N ILE A 73 12.06 8.96 -6.89
CA ILE A 73 10.62 8.71 -7.00
C ILE A 73 10.33 7.21 -7.03
N ASP A 74 11.10 6.43 -7.78
CA ASP A 74 10.97 4.98 -7.86
C ASP A 74 11.21 4.32 -6.50
N VAL A 75 12.30 4.68 -5.82
CA VAL A 75 12.63 4.13 -4.50
C VAL A 75 11.54 4.46 -3.47
N ILE A 76 11.05 5.70 -3.46
CA ILE A 76 9.96 6.12 -2.55
C ILE A 76 8.70 5.28 -2.81
N SER A 77 8.33 5.07 -4.07
CA SER A 77 7.15 4.30 -4.46
C SER A 77 7.29 2.81 -4.09
N LEU A 78 8.46 2.22 -4.28
CA LEU A 78 8.76 0.85 -3.87
C LEU A 78 8.70 0.69 -2.34
N VAL A 79 9.30 1.62 -1.60
CA VAL A 79 9.26 1.61 -0.12
C VAL A 79 7.82 1.76 0.39
N LEU A 80 7.02 2.65 -0.21
CA LEU A 80 5.61 2.83 0.14
C LEU A 80 4.80 1.55 -0.07
N SER A 81 4.98 0.90 -1.21
CA SER A 81 4.29 -0.37 -1.53
C SER A 81 4.73 -1.51 -0.61
N ALA A 82 6.03 -1.61 -0.31
CA ALA A 82 6.57 -2.60 0.63
C ALA A 82 6.07 -2.38 2.06
N ALA A 83 6.05 -1.14 2.53
CA ALA A 83 5.53 -0.78 3.86
C ALA A 83 4.03 -1.11 3.98
N SER A 84 3.24 -0.81 2.95
CA SER A 84 1.82 -1.15 2.89
C SER A 84 1.60 -2.66 2.91
N ALA A 85 2.40 -3.43 2.17
CA ALA A 85 2.37 -4.89 2.19
C ALA A 85 2.71 -5.45 3.58
N PHE A 86 3.71 -4.88 4.25
CA PHE A 86 4.09 -5.29 5.60
C PHE A 86 2.99 -5.02 6.63
N ILE A 87 2.35 -3.87 6.59
CA ILE A 87 1.20 -3.52 7.46
C ILE A 87 0.05 -4.51 7.22
N ALA A 88 -0.31 -4.74 5.97
CA ALA A 88 -1.39 -5.65 5.61
C ALA A 88 -1.08 -7.10 6.01
N TYR A 89 0.16 -7.55 5.80
CA TYR A 89 0.61 -8.89 6.20
C TYR A 89 0.58 -9.08 7.72
N SER A 90 1.07 -8.11 8.49
CA SER A 90 1.06 -8.20 9.96
C SER A 90 -0.36 -8.24 10.53
N ALA A 91 -1.29 -7.46 9.96
CA ALA A 91 -2.70 -7.49 10.33
C ALA A 91 -3.35 -8.83 9.95
N TRP A 92 -3.05 -9.38 8.78
CA TRP A 92 -3.54 -10.67 8.35
C TRP A 92 -3.04 -11.82 9.22
N GLN A 93 -1.75 -11.81 9.59
CA GLN A 93 -1.16 -12.82 10.47
C GLN A 93 -1.77 -12.78 11.87
N SER A 94 -1.97 -11.59 12.44
CA SER A 94 -2.64 -11.44 13.74
C SER A 94 -4.06 -12.03 13.72
N SER A 95 -4.84 -11.75 12.67
CA SER A 95 -6.19 -12.30 12.51
C SER A 95 -6.22 -13.83 12.38
N ARG A 96 -5.14 -14.44 11.85
CA ARG A 96 -5.03 -15.92 11.77
C ARG A 96 -4.76 -16.56 13.13
N GLN A 97 -3.95 -15.93 13.97
CA GLN A 97 -3.63 -16.43 15.31
C GLN A 97 -4.87 -16.42 16.21
N GLU A 98 -5.68 -15.36 16.14
CA GLU A 98 -6.94 -15.26 16.88
C GLU A 98 -7.93 -16.37 16.53
N MET A 99 -8.01 -16.78 15.25
CA MET A 99 -8.86 -17.90 14.83
C MET A 99 -8.40 -19.25 15.36
N ALA A 100 -7.10 -19.45 15.51
CA ALA A 100 -6.57 -20.71 16.06
C ALA A 100 -6.95 -20.86 17.55
N GLU A 101 -7.07 -19.74 18.25
CA GLU A 101 -7.34 -19.67 19.68
C GLU A 101 -8.86 -19.71 20.02
N HIS A 102 -9.73 -19.18 19.12
CA HIS A 102 -11.17 -19.01 19.35
C HIS A 102 -12.07 -19.71 18.33
N ARG A 103 -11.80 -20.97 18.04
CA ARG A 103 -12.52 -21.76 17.00
C ARG A 103 -14.05 -21.86 17.16
N SER A 104 -14.61 -21.52 18.32
CA SER A 104 -16.05 -21.71 18.64
C SER A 104 -16.94 -20.45 18.51
N LYS A 105 -16.39 -19.25 18.30
CA LYS A 105 -17.17 -17.99 18.27
C LYS A 105 -17.03 -17.17 16.98
N MET A 106 -16.83 -17.82 15.86
CA MET A 106 -16.47 -17.19 14.57
C MET A 106 -17.51 -16.25 13.95
N VAL A 107 -18.77 -16.28 14.37
CA VAL A 107 -19.87 -15.63 13.63
C VAL A 107 -20.22 -14.23 14.20
N GLU A 108 -19.79 -13.90 15.41
CA GLU A 108 -20.28 -12.71 16.11
C GLU A 108 -19.32 -11.50 16.17
N THR A 109 -18.07 -11.61 15.75
CA THR A 109 -17.03 -10.63 16.14
C THR A 109 -16.55 -9.66 15.08
N GLY A 110 -17.15 -9.58 13.90
CA GLY A 110 -16.71 -8.60 12.86
C GLY A 110 -15.27 -8.82 12.32
N GLU A 111 -14.63 -9.90 12.69
CA GLU A 111 -13.26 -10.29 12.30
C GLU A 111 -13.11 -10.52 10.79
N GLY A 112 -14.17 -10.95 10.13
CA GLY A 112 -14.21 -11.16 8.69
C GLY A 112 -13.87 -9.91 7.88
N ARG A 113 -14.28 -8.72 8.34
CA ARG A 113 -14.04 -7.45 7.66
C ARG A 113 -12.56 -7.04 7.72
N THR A 114 -11.92 -7.15 8.88
CA THR A 114 -10.50 -6.82 9.06
C THR A 114 -9.63 -7.76 8.26
N ARG A 115 -9.92 -9.05 8.28
CA ARG A 115 -9.21 -10.07 7.51
C ARG A 115 -9.36 -9.86 6.01
N PHE A 116 -10.56 -9.54 5.55
CA PHE A 116 -10.82 -9.23 4.15
C PHE A 116 -10.01 -8.03 3.69
N LEU A 117 -10.03 -6.92 4.45
CA LEU A 117 -9.25 -5.72 4.14
C LEU A 117 -7.74 -6.00 4.16
N ALA A 118 -7.25 -6.78 5.12
CA ALA A 118 -5.84 -7.16 5.21
C ALA A 118 -5.39 -8.02 4.01
N ALA A 119 -6.20 -9.00 3.60
CA ALA A 119 -5.90 -9.84 2.44
C ALA A 119 -5.87 -9.03 1.13
N TRP A 120 -6.87 -8.17 0.91
CA TRP A 120 -6.91 -7.29 -0.25
C TRP A 120 -5.80 -6.24 -0.24
N GLY A 121 -5.50 -5.65 0.93
CA GLY A 121 -4.39 -4.74 1.10
C GLY A 121 -3.05 -5.38 0.74
N LEU A 122 -2.83 -6.63 1.15
CA LEU A 122 -1.63 -7.39 0.80
C LEU A 122 -1.54 -7.65 -0.71
N LEU A 123 -2.60 -8.16 -1.32
CA LEU A 123 -2.63 -8.46 -2.76
C LEU A 123 -2.37 -7.21 -3.60
N ILE A 124 -3.04 -6.11 -3.28
CA ILE A 124 -2.87 -4.84 -3.99
C ILE A 124 -1.46 -4.30 -3.80
N SER A 125 -0.93 -4.31 -2.58
CA SER A 125 0.43 -3.83 -2.31
C SER A 125 1.49 -4.62 -3.07
N VAL A 126 1.37 -5.95 -3.12
CA VAL A 126 2.29 -6.82 -3.90
C VAL A 126 2.16 -6.55 -5.40
N LEU A 127 0.94 -6.42 -5.91
CA LEU A 127 0.69 -6.10 -7.32
C LEU A 127 1.36 -4.78 -7.70
N PHE A 128 1.11 -3.71 -6.96
CA PHE A 128 1.69 -2.40 -7.25
C PHE A 128 3.20 -2.35 -7.01
N PHE A 129 3.74 -3.12 -6.06
CA PHE A 129 5.19 -3.28 -5.90
C PHE A 129 5.83 -3.86 -7.17
N ILE A 130 5.25 -4.93 -7.72
CA ILE A 130 5.73 -5.55 -8.98
C ILE A 130 5.59 -4.58 -10.14
N THR A 131 4.48 -3.83 -10.22
CA THR A 131 4.24 -2.85 -11.27
C THR A 131 5.31 -1.73 -11.24
N VAL A 132 5.56 -1.13 -10.08
CA VAL A 132 6.60 -0.10 -9.93
C VAL A 132 7.98 -0.66 -10.25
N ALA A 133 8.30 -1.88 -9.80
CA ALA A 133 9.58 -2.52 -10.13
C ALA A 133 9.75 -2.76 -11.65
N SER A 134 8.67 -3.10 -12.35
CA SER A 134 8.66 -3.25 -13.81
C SER A 134 8.83 -1.90 -14.53
N ASP A 135 8.15 -0.85 -14.04
CA ASP A 135 8.29 0.51 -14.57
C ASP A 135 9.72 1.03 -14.36
N SER A 136 10.31 0.78 -13.19
CA SER A 136 11.71 1.12 -12.90
C SER A 136 12.69 0.40 -13.85
N ALA A 137 12.48 -0.88 -14.15
CA ALA A 137 13.30 -1.61 -15.11
C ALA A 137 13.24 -0.97 -16.51
N SER A 138 12.08 -0.44 -16.91
CA SER A 138 11.90 0.25 -18.19
C SER A 138 12.76 1.52 -18.30
N LEU A 139 12.96 2.26 -17.20
CA LEU A 139 13.84 3.45 -17.19
C LEU A 139 15.30 3.11 -17.54
N TRP A 140 15.79 1.95 -17.09
CA TRP A 140 17.16 1.49 -17.36
C TRP A 140 17.34 1.02 -18.81
N ILE A 141 16.30 0.42 -19.39
CA ILE A 141 16.32 -0.14 -20.75
C ILE A 141 16.15 0.95 -21.79
N LEU A 142 15.20 1.86 -21.59
CA LEU A 142 14.73 2.80 -22.60
C LEU A 142 15.50 4.11 -22.64
N LYS A 143 16.51 4.33 -21.80
CA LYS A 143 17.30 5.57 -21.73
C LYS A 143 16.47 6.81 -22.06
N SER A 144 15.88 7.44 -21.03
CA SER A 144 15.13 8.70 -21.23
C SER A 144 16.02 9.71 -21.98
N CYS A 145 15.50 10.36 -23.01
CA CYS A 145 16.21 11.35 -23.85
C CYS A 145 17.24 10.81 -24.85
N SER A 146 17.14 9.57 -25.31
CA SER A 146 17.97 9.06 -26.43
C SER A 146 17.24 9.11 -27.77
#